data_2383562e5393fdb234545bb5175455e1
#
_entry.id   2383562e5393fdb234545bb5175455e1
#
_cell.length_a   1.000
_cell.length_b   1.000
_cell.length_c   1.000
_cell.angle_alpha   90.00
_cell.angle_beta   90.00
_cell.angle_gamma   90.00
#
_symmetry.space_group_name_H-M   'P 1'
#
loop_
_entity.id
_entity.type
_entity.pdbx_description
1 polymer ?
#
loop_
_entity_poly.entity_id
_entity_poly.type
_entity_poly.pdbx_seq_one_letter_code
_entity_poly.pdbx_strand_id
1 'polypeptide(L)'
;ELAKKYDLIDFDLGVKITGAGFPVYKGQGARLQRALINFFLDEARDAGYLEIMPPTVVNSASGYGTGQLPDKEGQMYHCEVDDLYLIPTAEVPVTNIYRDVILDEKQLPIKNCAYTQCFRREAGSYGKDVRGLNRLHEFSKVELVRIDKPEHSKQSHQEMLNHVEGLLQKLELPYRI
;
A
#
# COMPACT_ATOMS: atom_id res chain seq x y z
N GLU A 1 9.62 22.05 -2.16
CA GLU A 1 10.59 22.84 -2.95
C GLU A 1 11.16 22.05 -4.13
N LEU A 2 11.76 20.86 -3.91
CA LEU A 2 12.37 20.04 -4.96
C LEU A 2 11.39 19.63 -6.05
N ALA A 3 10.18 19.21 -5.67
CA ALA A 3 9.13 18.81 -6.62
C ALA A 3 8.80 19.93 -7.61
N LYS A 4 8.71 21.18 -7.12
CA LYS A 4 8.48 22.36 -7.96
C LYS A 4 9.71 22.76 -8.77
N LYS A 5 10.89 22.74 -8.14
CA LYS A 5 12.17 23.12 -8.80
C LYS A 5 12.46 22.25 -10.03
N TYR A 6 12.17 20.97 -9.94
CA TYR A 6 12.45 19.99 -11.01
C TYR A 6 11.20 19.53 -11.77
N ASP A 7 10.06 20.20 -11.55
CA ASP A 7 8.77 19.86 -12.18
C ASP A 7 8.40 18.37 -12.09
N LEU A 8 8.57 17.79 -10.91
CA LEU A 8 8.37 16.35 -10.67
C LEU A 8 6.93 16.00 -10.34
N ILE A 9 6.23 16.90 -9.64
CA ILE A 9 4.88 16.68 -9.12
C ILE A 9 4.09 17.98 -9.25
N ASP A 10 2.89 17.86 -9.78
CA ASP A 10 1.96 18.98 -9.98
C ASP A 10 0.69 18.77 -9.16
N PHE A 11 0.55 19.50 -8.08
CA PHE A 11 -0.62 19.44 -7.20
C PHE A 11 -1.83 20.21 -7.77
N ASP A 12 -1.58 21.29 -8.53
CA ASP A 12 -2.63 22.11 -9.09
C ASP A 12 -3.37 21.37 -10.22
N LEU A 13 -2.63 20.60 -11.03
CA LEU A 13 -3.25 19.68 -12.00
C LEU A 13 -4.07 18.59 -11.31
N GLY A 14 -3.63 18.06 -10.19
CA GLY A 14 -4.39 17.09 -9.40
C GLY A 14 -5.71 17.67 -8.91
N VAL A 15 -5.67 18.89 -8.37
CA VAL A 15 -6.88 19.63 -7.97
C VAL A 15 -7.83 19.85 -9.15
N LYS A 16 -7.29 20.21 -10.33
CA LYS A 16 -8.08 20.42 -11.54
C LYS A 16 -8.78 19.15 -12.04
N ILE A 17 -8.12 17.99 -11.94
CA ILE A 17 -8.62 16.72 -12.47
C ILE A 17 -9.59 16.05 -11.50
N THR A 18 -9.27 16.05 -10.20
CA THR A 18 -9.99 15.26 -9.19
C THR A 18 -10.32 16.08 -7.94
N GLY A 19 -9.29 16.67 -7.30
CA GLY A 19 -9.42 17.41 -6.05
C GLY A 19 -8.10 17.46 -5.28
N ALA A 20 -8.12 18.10 -4.12
CA ALA A 20 -6.96 18.14 -3.24
C ALA A 20 -6.59 16.72 -2.76
N GLY A 21 -5.30 16.44 -2.61
CA GLY A 21 -4.82 15.12 -2.18
C GLY A 21 -4.63 14.09 -3.29
N PHE A 22 -4.76 14.51 -4.56
CA PHE A 22 -4.49 13.69 -5.76
C PHE A 22 -3.38 14.34 -6.59
N PRO A 23 -2.08 14.07 -6.31
CA PRO A 23 -0.98 14.66 -7.03
C PRO A 23 -0.81 14.05 -8.43
N VAL A 24 -0.35 14.86 -9.38
CA VAL A 24 0.06 14.39 -10.72
C VAL A 24 1.58 14.31 -10.76
N TYR A 25 2.12 13.12 -10.89
CA TYR A 25 3.55 12.90 -11.11
C TYR A 25 3.90 13.12 -12.58
N LYS A 26 4.98 13.88 -12.86
CA LYS A 26 5.36 14.27 -14.22
C LYS A 26 6.79 13.88 -14.55
N GLY A 27 7.05 13.58 -15.80
CA GLY A 27 8.41 13.39 -16.32
C GLY A 27 9.28 12.48 -15.45
N GLN A 28 10.36 13.03 -14.90
CA GLN A 28 11.29 12.30 -14.03
C GLN A 28 10.64 11.89 -12.69
N GLY A 29 9.64 12.63 -12.19
CA GLY A 29 8.89 12.24 -10.99
C GLY A 29 8.12 10.94 -11.19
N ALA A 30 7.39 10.81 -12.31
CA ALA A 30 6.68 9.58 -12.67
C ALA A 30 7.66 8.42 -12.91
N ARG A 31 8.81 8.69 -13.55
CA ARG A 31 9.85 7.68 -13.76
C ARG A 31 10.46 7.21 -12.44
N LEU A 32 10.74 8.11 -11.51
CA LEU A 32 11.28 7.79 -10.18
C LEU A 32 10.31 6.91 -9.39
N GLN A 33 9.02 7.28 -9.37
CA GLN A 33 8.01 6.48 -8.68
C GLN A 33 7.95 5.05 -9.22
N ARG A 34 7.92 4.89 -10.54
CA ARG A 34 7.94 3.56 -11.17
C ARG A 34 9.23 2.79 -10.86
N ALA A 35 10.39 3.45 -10.84
CA ALA A 35 11.66 2.83 -10.50
C ALA A 35 11.69 2.34 -9.05
N LEU A 36 11.15 3.11 -8.10
CA LEU A 36 11.02 2.70 -6.70
C LEU A 36 10.07 1.52 -6.52
N ILE A 37 8.94 1.50 -7.24
CA ILE A 37 8.01 0.36 -7.23
C ILE A 37 8.72 -0.91 -7.67
N ASN A 38 9.41 -0.87 -8.83
CA ASN A 38 10.14 -2.03 -9.35
C ASN A 38 11.25 -2.46 -8.38
N PHE A 39 12.01 -1.52 -7.82
CA PHE A 39 13.04 -1.81 -6.84
C PHE A 39 12.48 -2.55 -5.62
N PHE A 40 11.37 -2.08 -5.04
CA PHE A 40 10.76 -2.75 -3.88
C PHE A 40 10.21 -4.14 -4.21
N LEU A 41 9.63 -4.33 -5.40
CA LEU A 41 9.13 -5.63 -5.84
C LEU A 41 10.29 -6.61 -6.09
N ASP A 42 11.36 -6.17 -6.74
CA ASP A 42 12.54 -7.00 -6.99
C ASP A 42 13.22 -7.43 -5.68
N GLU A 43 13.37 -6.52 -4.74
CA GLU A 43 13.92 -6.83 -3.42
C GLU A 43 13.03 -7.79 -2.61
N ALA A 44 11.71 -7.65 -2.71
CA ALA A 44 10.77 -8.57 -2.09
C ALA A 44 10.86 -9.97 -2.72
N ARG A 45 10.93 -10.07 -4.05
CA ARG A 45 11.14 -11.34 -4.76
C ARG A 45 12.44 -12.01 -4.31
N ASP A 46 13.54 -11.26 -4.25
CA ASP A 46 14.85 -11.78 -3.84
C ASP A 46 14.87 -12.24 -2.37
N ALA A 47 13.98 -11.67 -1.53
CA ALA A 47 13.71 -12.13 -0.16
C ALA A 47 12.72 -13.31 -0.08
N GLY A 48 12.31 -13.87 -1.23
CA GLY A 48 11.45 -15.06 -1.32
C GLY A 48 9.97 -14.78 -1.21
N TYR A 49 9.52 -13.55 -1.48
CA TYR A 49 8.09 -13.23 -1.57
C TYR A 49 7.56 -13.53 -2.98
N LEU A 50 6.37 -14.13 -3.03
CA LEU A 50 5.61 -14.31 -4.28
C LEU A 50 4.88 -12.99 -4.61
N GLU A 51 5.14 -12.45 -5.78
CA GLU A 51 4.43 -11.27 -6.26
C GLU A 51 2.99 -11.63 -6.66
N ILE A 52 2.04 -10.86 -6.15
CA ILE A 52 0.62 -10.97 -6.44
C ILE A 52 0.15 -9.63 -7.03
N MET A 53 -0.61 -9.69 -8.10
CA MET A 53 -1.29 -8.53 -8.68
C MET A 53 -2.80 -8.64 -8.43
N PRO A 54 -3.31 -8.15 -7.27
CA PRO A 54 -4.71 -8.26 -6.92
C PRO A 54 -5.54 -7.14 -7.55
N PRO A 55 -6.87 -7.28 -7.61
CA PRO A 55 -7.75 -6.18 -7.95
C PRO A 55 -7.69 -5.05 -6.90
N THR A 56 -7.89 -3.81 -7.35
CA THR A 56 -7.94 -2.62 -6.49
C THR A 56 -9.32 -2.30 -5.95
N VAL A 57 -10.32 -3.08 -6.32
CA VAL A 57 -11.67 -3.04 -5.78
C VAL A 57 -12.00 -4.40 -5.14
N VAL A 58 -12.70 -4.38 -4.02
CA VAL A 58 -13.07 -5.58 -3.25
C VAL A 58 -14.53 -5.54 -2.84
N ASN A 59 -15.13 -6.71 -2.61
CA ASN A 59 -16.46 -6.83 -2.06
C ASN A 59 -16.47 -6.59 -0.52
N SER A 60 -17.66 -6.42 0.03
CA SER A 60 -17.86 -6.19 1.47
C SER A 60 -17.29 -7.34 2.33
N ALA A 61 -17.39 -8.60 1.89
CA ALA A 61 -16.85 -9.75 2.61
C ALA A 61 -15.33 -9.66 2.80
N SER A 62 -14.60 -9.13 1.80
CA SER A 62 -13.16 -8.89 1.91
C SER A 62 -12.83 -7.74 2.86
N GLY A 63 -13.65 -6.69 2.87
CA GLY A 63 -13.52 -5.60 3.83
C GLY A 63 -13.71 -6.05 5.28
N TYR A 64 -14.70 -6.92 5.52
CA TYR A 64 -14.90 -7.54 6.85
C TYR A 64 -13.75 -8.49 7.22
N GLY A 65 -13.24 -9.25 6.26
CA GLY A 65 -12.17 -10.23 6.48
C GLY A 65 -10.87 -9.65 7.03
N THR A 66 -10.60 -8.36 6.78
CA THR A 66 -9.41 -7.64 7.28
C THR A 66 -9.76 -6.49 8.24
N GLY A 67 -11.01 -6.39 8.69
CA GLY A 67 -11.43 -5.40 9.67
C GLY A 67 -11.54 -3.96 9.14
N GLN A 68 -11.56 -3.75 7.83
CA GLN A 68 -11.82 -2.45 7.22
C GLN A 68 -13.29 -2.06 7.31
N LEU A 69 -14.16 -3.05 7.33
CA LEU A 69 -15.59 -2.89 7.56
C LEU A 69 -15.98 -3.45 8.95
N PRO A 70 -16.98 -2.88 9.63
CA PRO A 70 -17.74 -1.69 9.23
C PRO A 70 -16.88 -0.41 9.30
N ASP A 71 -16.92 0.40 8.25
CA ASP A 71 -16.16 1.65 8.15
C ASP A 71 -16.82 2.78 8.97
N LYS A 72 -16.58 2.77 10.27
CA LYS A 72 -17.16 3.74 11.21
C LYS A 72 -16.65 5.16 11.03
N GLU A 73 -15.47 5.31 10.43
CA GLU A 73 -14.79 6.59 10.23
C GLU A 73 -14.96 7.15 8.82
N GLY A 74 -15.59 6.39 7.92
CA GLY A 74 -15.82 6.79 6.53
C GLY A 74 -14.52 6.92 5.71
N GLN A 75 -13.56 6.02 5.94
CA GLN A 75 -12.24 6.06 5.29
C GLN A 75 -12.21 5.43 3.91
N MET A 76 -13.12 4.51 3.62
CA MET A 76 -13.15 3.80 2.34
C MET A 76 -13.98 4.55 1.29
N TYR A 77 -13.50 4.54 0.06
CA TYR A 77 -14.32 4.89 -1.10
C TYR A 77 -15.24 3.71 -1.45
N HIS A 78 -16.53 3.96 -1.55
CA HIS A 78 -17.55 2.96 -1.84
C HIS A 78 -18.24 3.27 -3.17
N CYS A 79 -18.28 2.27 -4.06
CA CYS A 79 -19.04 2.28 -5.30
C CYS A 79 -20.43 1.66 -4.99
N GLU A 80 -21.41 2.51 -4.68
CA GLU A 80 -22.71 2.07 -4.14
C GLU A 80 -23.49 1.15 -5.10
N VAL A 81 -23.41 1.41 -6.40
CA VAL A 81 -24.17 0.67 -7.42
C VAL A 81 -23.74 -0.81 -7.48
N ASP A 82 -22.45 -1.07 -7.36
CA ASP A 82 -21.85 -2.39 -7.50
C ASP A 82 -21.55 -3.05 -6.14
N ASP A 83 -21.75 -2.32 -5.05
CA ASP A 83 -21.33 -2.70 -3.68
C ASP A 83 -19.85 -3.12 -3.60
N LEU A 84 -18.99 -2.31 -4.23
CA LEU A 84 -17.54 -2.50 -4.26
C LEU A 84 -16.82 -1.36 -3.54
N TYR A 85 -15.71 -1.68 -2.92
CA TYR A 85 -14.88 -0.75 -2.17
C TYR A 85 -13.50 -0.63 -2.80
N LEU A 86 -13.00 0.60 -2.98
CA LEU A 86 -11.61 0.81 -3.38
C LEU A 86 -10.71 0.47 -2.18
N ILE A 87 -9.66 -0.29 -2.42
CA ILE A 87 -8.78 -0.76 -1.34
C ILE A 87 -7.94 0.37 -0.72
N PRO A 88 -7.83 0.45 0.61
CA PRO A 88 -6.93 1.36 1.29
C PRO A 88 -5.50 0.81 1.40
N THR A 89 -5.31 -0.47 1.08
CA THR A 89 -4.07 -1.24 1.19
C THR A 89 -4.20 -2.57 0.46
N ALA A 90 -3.12 -3.06 -0.15
CA ALA A 90 -3.08 -4.39 -0.76
C ALA A 90 -3.25 -5.53 0.26
N GLU A 91 -3.07 -5.25 1.56
CA GLU A 91 -3.38 -6.19 2.64
C GLU A 91 -4.78 -6.78 2.48
N VAL A 92 -5.77 -5.94 2.14
CA VAL A 92 -7.16 -6.38 2.02
C VAL A 92 -7.33 -7.50 0.98
N PRO A 93 -7.02 -7.31 -0.30
CA PRO A 93 -7.19 -8.39 -1.28
C PRO A 93 -6.21 -9.54 -1.07
N VAL A 94 -4.96 -9.29 -0.72
CA VAL A 94 -3.94 -10.35 -0.59
C VAL A 94 -4.22 -11.26 0.59
N THR A 95 -4.63 -10.74 1.75
CA THR A 95 -5.00 -11.56 2.91
C THR A 95 -6.27 -12.36 2.62
N ASN A 96 -7.24 -11.77 1.91
CA ASN A 96 -8.49 -12.45 1.57
C ASN A 96 -8.35 -13.58 0.54
N ILE A 97 -7.20 -13.74 -0.12
CA ILE A 97 -6.88 -14.95 -0.91
C ILE A 97 -7.02 -16.20 -0.03
N TYR A 98 -6.69 -16.07 1.25
CA TYR A 98 -6.69 -17.16 2.22
C TYR A 98 -7.93 -17.17 3.13
N ARG A 99 -8.92 -16.30 2.88
CA ARG A 99 -10.18 -16.32 3.62
C ARG A 99 -10.92 -17.63 3.35
N ASP A 100 -11.45 -18.25 4.40
CA ASP A 100 -12.19 -19.51 4.37
C ASP A 100 -11.35 -20.70 3.84
N VAL A 101 -10.01 -20.58 3.90
CA VAL A 101 -9.07 -21.65 3.50
C VAL A 101 -8.41 -22.22 4.75
N ILE A 102 -8.39 -23.54 4.85
CA ILE A 102 -7.56 -24.25 5.84
C ILE A 102 -6.22 -24.54 5.19
N LEU A 103 -5.16 -23.91 5.68
CA LEU A 103 -3.80 -24.08 5.19
C LEU A 103 -3.14 -25.31 5.82
N ASP A 104 -2.47 -26.12 5.00
CA ASP A 104 -1.57 -27.18 5.51
C ASP A 104 -0.33 -26.50 6.13
N GLU A 105 0.12 -27.04 7.25
CA GLU A 105 1.32 -26.57 7.93
C GLU A 105 2.56 -26.54 7.02
N LYS A 106 2.64 -27.46 6.06
CA LYS A 106 3.73 -27.54 5.07
C LYS A 106 3.77 -26.37 4.09
N GLN A 107 2.67 -25.61 3.96
CA GLN A 107 2.59 -24.43 3.10
C GLN A 107 3.17 -23.18 3.77
N LEU A 108 3.43 -23.25 5.08
CA LEU A 108 3.93 -22.13 5.86
C LEU A 108 5.48 -22.08 5.89
N PRO A 109 6.09 -20.90 5.89
CA PRO A 109 5.44 -19.60 5.82
C PRO A 109 4.98 -19.25 4.39
N ILE A 110 3.80 -18.62 4.26
CA ILE A 110 3.38 -17.96 3.03
C ILE A 110 3.92 -16.53 3.05
N LYS A 111 4.58 -16.12 1.97
CA LYS A 111 5.13 -14.78 1.81
C LYS A 111 4.63 -14.20 0.49
N ASN A 112 3.80 -13.16 0.55
CA ASN A 112 3.29 -12.46 -0.64
C ASN A 112 3.73 -11.01 -0.63
N CYS A 113 4.01 -10.45 -1.81
CA CYS A 113 4.15 -9.02 -2.00
C CYS A 113 3.19 -8.55 -3.10
N ALA A 114 2.74 -7.31 -3.01
CA ALA A 114 1.86 -6.73 -4.01
C ALA A 114 2.11 -5.23 -4.15
N TYR A 115 2.12 -4.75 -5.39
CA TYR A 115 1.99 -3.32 -5.68
C TYR A 115 0.54 -3.00 -6.03
N THR A 116 -0.02 -1.98 -5.39
CA THR A 116 -1.33 -1.43 -5.75
C THR A 116 -1.37 0.08 -5.59
N GLN A 117 -2.27 0.72 -6.32
CA GLN A 117 -2.83 2.00 -5.87
C GLN A 117 -3.71 1.75 -4.65
N CYS A 118 -3.61 2.65 -3.68
CA CYS A 118 -4.37 2.62 -2.44
C CYS A 118 -5.19 3.90 -2.33
N PHE A 119 -6.42 3.79 -1.81
CA PHE A 119 -7.38 4.88 -1.77
C PHE A 119 -7.88 5.08 -0.35
N ARG A 120 -7.76 6.31 0.17
CA ARG A 120 -8.25 6.68 1.51
C ARG A 120 -8.98 8.00 1.44
N ARG A 121 -10.16 8.08 2.03
CA ARG A 121 -10.92 9.33 2.08
C ARG A 121 -10.29 10.37 3.00
N GLU A 122 -9.39 9.95 3.89
CA GLU A 122 -8.72 10.82 4.86
C GLU A 122 -9.74 11.67 5.66
N ALA A 123 -10.91 11.08 5.96
CA ALA A 123 -12.00 11.73 6.67
C ALA A 123 -11.52 12.22 8.05
N GLY A 124 -11.79 13.48 8.36
CA GLY A 124 -11.35 14.10 9.62
C GLY A 124 -9.92 14.64 9.62
N SER A 125 -9.17 14.50 8.54
CA SER A 125 -7.81 15.08 8.42
C SER A 125 -7.87 16.52 7.91
N TYR A 126 -7.40 17.48 8.73
CA TYR A 126 -7.41 18.91 8.40
C TYR A 126 -6.05 19.56 8.72
N GLY A 127 -5.71 20.63 8.01
CA GLY A 127 -4.57 21.48 8.33
C GLY A 127 -3.27 21.18 7.61
N LYS A 128 -2.13 21.34 8.29
CA LYS A 128 -0.78 21.23 7.68
C LYS A 128 -0.45 19.81 7.19
N ASP A 129 -1.00 18.79 7.82
CA ASP A 129 -0.70 17.39 7.54
C ASP A 129 -1.28 16.90 6.20
N VAL A 130 -2.25 17.64 5.63
CA VAL A 130 -2.85 17.37 4.30
C VAL A 130 -2.12 18.06 3.16
N ARG A 131 -1.00 18.75 3.42
CA ARG A 131 -0.22 19.44 2.39
C ARG A 131 0.93 18.59 1.89
N GLY A 132 1.17 18.64 0.58
CA GLY A 132 2.25 17.91 -0.08
C GLY A 132 1.95 16.41 -0.20
N LEU A 133 2.94 15.55 0.12
CA LEU A 133 2.86 14.10 -0.03
C LEU A 133 2.57 13.33 1.27
N ASN A 134 2.38 14.02 2.39
CA ASN A 134 2.24 13.35 3.69
C ASN A 134 0.92 12.58 3.85
N ARG A 135 -0.17 13.11 3.29
CA ARG A 135 -1.49 12.46 3.28
C ARG A 135 -2.14 12.67 1.93
N LEU A 136 -2.43 11.57 1.26
CA LEU A 136 -2.99 11.55 -0.08
C LEU A 136 -4.25 10.66 -0.09
N HIS A 137 -5.21 11.05 -0.94
CA HIS A 137 -6.39 10.24 -1.20
C HIS A 137 -6.08 9.03 -2.08
N GLU A 138 -5.06 9.15 -2.94
CA GLU A 138 -4.55 8.08 -3.78
C GLU A 138 -3.03 8.05 -3.71
N PHE A 139 -2.44 6.89 -3.48
CA PHE A 139 -0.99 6.68 -3.41
C PHE A 139 -0.59 5.26 -3.79
N SER A 140 0.64 5.11 -4.27
CA SER A 140 1.23 3.82 -4.60
C SER A 140 1.83 3.16 -3.35
N LYS A 141 1.58 1.86 -3.17
CA LYS A 141 2.16 1.09 -2.06
C LYS A 141 2.61 -0.30 -2.52
N VAL A 142 3.81 -0.68 -2.14
CA VAL A 142 4.26 -2.08 -2.17
C VAL A 142 4.05 -2.66 -0.78
N GLU A 143 3.26 -3.70 -0.69
CA GLU A 143 2.85 -4.36 0.56
C GLU A 143 3.51 -5.72 0.68
N LEU A 144 3.93 -6.08 1.90
CA LEU A 144 4.35 -7.42 2.25
C LEU A 144 3.29 -8.06 3.16
N VAL A 145 2.83 -9.25 2.81
CA VAL A 145 1.90 -10.04 3.62
C VAL A 145 2.55 -11.39 3.91
N ARG A 146 2.61 -11.74 5.20
CA ARG A 146 3.17 -13.02 5.63
C ARG A 146 2.18 -13.74 6.54
N ILE A 147 1.99 -15.04 6.26
CA ILE A 147 1.20 -15.95 7.10
C ILE A 147 2.18 -17.00 7.60
N ASP A 148 2.27 -17.14 8.92
CA ASP A 148 3.21 -18.05 9.57
C ASP A 148 2.55 -18.72 10.78
N LYS A 149 3.24 -19.70 11.38
CA LYS A 149 2.81 -20.31 12.63
C LYS A 149 2.89 -19.31 13.78
N PRO A 150 1.97 -19.40 14.77
CA PRO A 150 1.96 -18.48 15.91
C PRO A 150 3.30 -18.39 16.65
N GLU A 151 4.00 -19.52 16.84
CA GLU A 151 5.31 -19.59 17.49
C GLU A 151 6.41 -18.83 16.75
N HIS A 152 6.28 -18.64 15.43
CA HIS A 152 7.24 -17.93 14.60
C HIS A 152 6.90 -16.44 14.42
N SER A 153 5.75 -15.97 14.89
CA SER A 153 5.22 -14.63 14.56
C SER A 153 6.18 -13.48 14.90
N LYS A 154 6.86 -13.56 16.05
CA LYS A 154 7.84 -12.54 16.47
C LYS A 154 9.08 -12.53 15.56
N GLN A 155 9.57 -13.71 15.20
CA GLN A 155 10.70 -13.82 14.27
C GLN A 155 10.31 -13.30 12.89
N SER A 156 9.15 -13.70 12.39
CA SER A 156 8.61 -13.25 11.10
C SER A 156 8.46 -11.74 11.03
N HIS A 157 7.97 -11.11 12.10
CA HIS A 157 7.87 -9.65 12.19
C HIS A 157 9.26 -9.00 12.15
N GLN A 158 10.24 -9.53 12.89
CA GLN A 158 11.59 -8.98 12.88
C GLN A 158 12.28 -9.14 11.50
N GLU A 159 12.07 -10.25 10.82
CA GLU A 159 12.57 -10.46 9.46
C GLU A 159 11.98 -9.46 8.46
N MET A 160 10.68 -9.17 8.56
CA MET A 160 10.02 -8.15 7.72
C MET A 160 10.57 -6.76 8.04
N LEU A 161 10.77 -6.43 9.31
CA LEU A 161 11.36 -5.16 9.72
C LEU A 161 12.78 -5.00 9.16
N ASN A 162 13.63 -6.02 9.33
CA ASN A 162 15.00 -5.99 8.81
C ASN A 162 15.04 -5.84 7.27
N HIS A 163 14.07 -6.45 6.57
CA HIS A 163 13.93 -6.28 5.13
C HIS A 163 13.66 -4.82 4.75
N VAL A 164 12.69 -4.18 5.42
CA VAL A 164 12.36 -2.77 5.19
C VAL A 164 13.52 -1.84 5.52
N GLU A 165 14.25 -2.10 6.62
CA GLU A 165 15.47 -1.36 6.96
C GLU A 165 16.53 -1.49 5.85
N GLY A 166 16.73 -2.71 5.33
CA GLY A 166 17.65 -2.96 4.23
C GLY A 166 17.32 -2.15 2.97
N LEU A 167 16.03 -1.96 2.67
CA LEU A 167 15.60 -1.09 1.55
C LEU A 167 16.02 0.37 1.77
N LEU A 168 15.81 0.91 2.96
CA LEU A 168 16.18 2.28 3.30
C LEU A 168 17.70 2.48 3.28
N GLN A 169 18.46 1.49 3.75
CA GLN A 169 19.92 1.49 3.71
C GLN A 169 20.44 1.48 2.26
N LYS A 170 19.88 0.65 1.39
CA LYS A 170 20.23 0.61 -0.04
C LYS A 170 19.92 1.91 -0.76
N LEU A 171 18.90 2.64 -0.31
CA LEU A 171 18.53 3.97 -0.82
C LEU A 171 19.30 5.10 -0.12
N GLU A 172 20.16 4.78 0.84
CA GLU A 172 20.95 5.76 1.64
C GLU A 172 20.06 6.81 2.33
N LEU A 173 18.82 6.40 2.73
CA LEU A 173 17.87 7.28 3.40
C LEU A 173 18.03 7.20 4.92
N PRO A 174 18.06 8.33 5.63
CA PRO A 174 18.02 8.34 7.09
C PRO A 174 16.64 7.90 7.58
N TYR A 175 16.59 7.02 8.59
CA TYR A 175 15.34 6.51 9.16
C TYR A 175 15.46 6.34 10.69
N ARG A 176 14.32 6.11 11.32
CA ARG A 176 14.17 5.71 12.72
C ARG A 176 13.21 4.52 12.80
N ILE A 177 13.42 3.68 13.81
CA ILE A 177 12.52 2.59 14.21
C ILE A 177 11.92 2.95 15.57
#